data_4446a602d791c7ed5f548d402ab22821
#
_entry.id   4446a602d791c7ed5f548d402ab22821
#
_cell.length_a   1.000
_cell.length_b   1.000
_cell.length_c   1.000
_cell.angle_alpha   90.00
_cell.angle_beta   90.00
_cell.angle_gamma   90.00
#
_symmetry.space_group_name_H-M   'P 1'
#
loop_
_entity.id
_entity.type
_entity.pdbx_description
1 polymer ?
#
loop_
_entity_poly.entity_id
_entity_poly.type
_entity_poly.pdbx_seq_one_letter_code
_entity_poly.pdbx_strand_id
1 'polypeptide(L)'
;VYKRQVQEENGGCCGLSAVDDARRVAQVLDIPYYVMNFKKEFRENVMDYFTNEYLCGRTPNPCIACNRYVKWEALLQRSLSIGADYIATGHYARIEQLANGRYAIANSVTAAKDQTYALYNLTQEQLSHTLMPVGDYTKDQIREIAAKIGLPVAKKKDSQEICFVPDQDYASFIQNETGIVAPKGNFVNTKGEILGTHEGITHYTVGQRRGLGLSLIHISEPTRR
;
A
#
# COMPACT_ATOMS: atom_id res chain seq x y z
N VAL A 1 -1.59 -13.37 25.45
CA VAL A 1 -0.93 -13.51 24.14
C VAL A 1 -2.00 -13.95 23.14
N TYR A 2 -2.62 -13.00 22.46
CA TYR A 2 -3.49 -13.35 21.33
C TYR A 2 -2.62 -13.50 20.08
N LYS A 3 -2.24 -14.76 19.79
CA LYS A 3 -1.80 -15.17 18.46
C LYS A 3 -3.04 -15.20 17.56
N ARG A 4 -3.36 -14.14 16.83
CA ARG A 4 -4.06 -14.30 15.57
C ARG A 4 -3.02 -14.79 14.57
N GLN A 5 -3.06 -16.08 14.28
CA GLN A 5 -2.39 -16.67 13.12
C GLN A 5 -3.05 -16.08 11.87
N VAL A 6 -2.50 -14.98 11.37
CA VAL A 6 -2.60 -14.68 9.95
C VAL A 6 -1.75 -15.76 9.29
N GLN A 7 -2.34 -16.53 8.39
CA GLN A 7 -1.67 -17.62 7.69
C GLN A 7 -0.32 -17.14 7.15
N GLU A 8 0.76 -17.84 7.55
CA GLU A 8 2.16 -17.44 7.36
C GLU A 8 2.64 -17.51 5.90
N GLU A 9 1.76 -17.82 4.92
CA GLU A 9 2.18 -18.15 3.56
C GLU A 9 2.16 -16.99 2.55
N ASN A 10 1.61 -15.85 2.90
CA ASN A 10 1.52 -14.73 1.96
C ASN A 10 2.31 -13.52 2.46
N GLY A 11 3.48 -13.30 1.85
CA GLY A 11 4.50 -12.31 2.16
C GLY A 11 4.08 -10.84 2.10
N GLY A 12 3.19 -10.40 2.97
CA GLY A 12 2.89 -8.99 3.19
C GLY A 12 4.05 -8.28 3.91
N CYS A 13 4.16 -6.96 3.76
CA CYS A 13 5.23 -6.16 4.36
C CYS A 13 5.18 -6.09 5.89
N CYS A 14 4.12 -6.59 6.53
CA CYS A 14 3.87 -6.55 7.98
C CYS A 14 3.85 -7.93 8.65
N GLY A 15 4.19 -9.01 7.93
CA GLY A 15 4.24 -10.38 8.47
C GLY A 15 5.52 -10.69 9.26
N LEU A 16 5.50 -11.75 10.08
CA LEU A 16 6.68 -12.22 10.84
C LEU A 16 7.85 -12.56 9.91
N SER A 17 7.57 -13.12 8.74
CA SER A 17 8.61 -13.40 7.72
C SER A 17 9.32 -12.15 7.24
N ALA A 18 8.62 -11.03 7.11
CA ALA A 18 9.23 -9.75 6.73
C ALA A 18 10.13 -9.18 7.84
N VAL A 19 9.75 -9.37 9.10
CA VAL A 19 10.56 -9.01 10.27
C VAL A 19 11.85 -9.83 10.30
N ASP A 20 11.77 -11.13 10.04
CA ASP A 20 12.96 -12.01 10.00
C ASP A 20 13.87 -11.72 8.81
N ASP A 21 13.30 -11.44 7.64
CA ASP A 21 14.06 -11.00 6.47
C ASP A 21 14.82 -9.70 6.75
N ALA A 22 14.15 -8.70 7.34
CA ALA A 22 14.80 -7.44 7.71
C ALA A 22 15.92 -7.63 8.75
N ARG A 23 15.70 -8.52 9.74
CA ARG A 23 16.74 -8.88 10.71
C ARG A 23 17.98 -9.48 10.05
N ARG A 24 17.77 -10.44 9.11
CA ARG A 24 18.88 -11.06 8.36
C ARG A 24 19.63 -10.05 7.49
N VAL A 25 18.90 -9.14 6.84
CA VAL A 25 19.52 -8.05 6.08
C VAL A 25 20.37 -7.16 6.98
N ALA A 26 19.84 -6.74 8.12
CA ALA A 26 20.59 -5.92 9.08
C ALA A 26 21.86 -6.62 9.60
N GLN A 27 21.79 -7.94 9.84
CA GLN A 27 22.96 -8.75 10.21
C GLN A 27 24.03 -8.80 9.11
N VAL A 28 23.63 -8.97 7.84
CA VAL A 28 24.58 -8.98 6.70
C VAL A 28 25.26 -7.61 6.54
N LEU A 29 24.51 -6.52 6.80
CA LEU A 29 25.03 -5.17 6.67
C LEU A 29 25.74 -4.65 7.94
N ASP A 30 25.76 -5.45 9.01
CA ASP A 30 26.29 -5.07 10.33
C ASP A 30 25.74 -3.74 10.85
N ILE A 31 24.41 -3.57 10.75
CA ILE A 31 23.71 -2.37 11.22
C ILE A 31 22.73 -2.71 12.35
N PRO A 32 22.46 -1.78 13.28
CA PRO A 32 21.48 -1.97 14.34
C PRO A 32 20.09 -2.26 13.79
N TYR A 33 19.37 -3.17 14.45
CA TYR A 33 18.02 -3.57 14.08
C TYR A 33 17.05 -3.40 15.25
N TYR A 34 15.95 -2.70 15.00
CA TYR A 34 14.90 -2.45 15.98
C TYR A 34 13.53 -2.80 15.40
N VAL A 35 12.63 -3.29 16.25
CA VAL A 35 11.23 -3.54 15.89
C VAL A 35 10.34 -2.56 16.62
N MET A 36 9.58 -1.77 15.88
CA MET A 36 8.60 -0.84 16.41
C MET A 36 7.19 -1.38 16.19
N ASN A 37 6.30 -1.16 17.15
CA ASN A 37 4.92 -1.61 17.08
C ASN A 37 3.99 -0.46 16.71
N PHE A 38 3.39 -0.53 15.53
CA PHE A 38 2.40 0.40 15.00
C PHE A 38 1.05 -0.27 14.73
N LYS A 39 0.72 -1.35 15.44
CA LYS A 39 -0.52 -2.10 15.24
C LYS A 39 -1.76 -1.24 15.43
N LYS A 40 -1.75 -0.35 16.42
CA LYS A 40 -2.88 0.55 16.72
C LYS A 40 -3.09 1.52 15.57
N GLU A 41 -2.05 2.24 15.19
CA GLU A 41 -2.08 3.23 14.11
C GLU A 41 -2.49 2.59 12.78
N PHE A 42 -1.97 1.39 12.49
CA PHE A 42 -2.31 0.63 11.30
C PHE A 42 -3.77 0.17 11.31
N ARG A 43 -4.25 -0.32 12.45
CA ARG A 43 -5.65 -0.72 12.61
C ARG A 43 -6.60 0.45 12.38
N GLU A 44 -6.44 1.52 13.12
CA GLU A 44 -7.36 2.66 13.12
C GLU A 44 -7.34 3.43 11.79
N ASN A 45 -6.14 3.69 11.24
CA ASN A 45 -5.99 4.59 10.10
C ASN A 45 -5.91 3.86 8.73
N VAL A 46 -5.70 2.55 8.71
CA VAL A 46 -5.56 1.80 7.46
C VAL A 46 -6.65 0.76 7.30
N MET A 47 -6.80 -0.17 8.27
CA MET A 47 -7.76 -1.26 8.14
C MET A 47 -9.20 -0.78 8.35
N ASP A 48 -9.47 -0.01 9.41
CA ASP A 48 -10.81 0.51 9.69
C ASP A 48 -11.24 1.53 8.64
N TYR A 49 -10.31 2.38 8.17
CA TYR A 49 -10.54 3.25 7.02
C TYR A 49 -10.92 2.44 5.77
N PHE A 50 -10.16 1.40 5.45
CA PHE A 50 -10.41 0.54 4.29
C PHE A 50 -11.81 -0.09 4.35
N THR A 51 -12.16 -0.71 5.46
CA THR A 51 -13.47 -1.37 5.63
C THR A 51 -14.62 -0.37 5.55
N ASN A 52 -14.51 0.79 6.20
CA ASN A 52 -15.54 1.82 6.19
C ASN A 52 -15.77 2.41 4.79
N GLU A 53 -14.71 2.65 4.03
CA GLU A 53 -14.84 3.17 2.66
C GLU A 53 -15.56 2.17 1.75
N TYR A 54 -15.22 0.89 1.83
CA TYR A 54 -15.93 -0.15 1.06
C TYR A 54 -17.40 -0.28 1.45
N LEU A 55 -17.72 -0.23 2.74
CA LEU A 55 -19.11 -0.24 3.21
C LEU A 55 -19.93 0.99 2.76
N CYS A 56 -19.23 2.10 2.47
CA CYS A 56 -19.82 3.28 1.86
C CYS A 56 -19.84 3.26 0.32
N GLY A 57 -19.47 2.15 -0.32
CA GLY A 57 -19.42 2.01 -1.79
C GLY A 57 -18.26 2.78 -2.45
N ARG A 58 -17.22 3.15 -1.70
CA ARG A 58 -16.01 3.79 -2.21
C ARG A 58 -14.87 2.78 -2.28
N THR A 59 -13.90 3.02 -3.15
CA THR A 59 -12.71 2.16 -3.28
C THR A 59 -11.49 2.91 -2.75
N PRO A 60 -11.05 2.64 -1.52
CA PRO A 60 -9.89 3.28 -0.92
C PRO A 60 -8.59 2.71 -1.45
N ASN A 61 -7.52 3.51 -1.38
CA ASN A 61 -6.15 3.02 -1.50
C ASN A 61 -5.49 2.99 -0.11
N PRO A 62 -5.42 1.83 0.55
CA PRO A 62 -4.87 1.72 1.90
C PRO A 62 -3.37 1.99 1.97
N CYS A 63 -2.63 1.86 0.85
CA CYS A 63 -1.21 2.21 0.81
C CYS A 63 -0.98 3.71 0.99
N ILE A 64 -1.87 4.56 0.45
CA ILE A 64 -1.82 6.01 0.68
C ILE A 64 -2.05 6.34 2.16
N ALA A 65 -3.05 5.73 2.77
CA ALA A 65 -3.33 5.89 4.20
C ALA A 65 -2.17 5.40 5.08
N CYS A 66 -1.60 4.22 4.76
CA CYS A 66 -0.43 3.68 5.45
C CYS A 66 0.79 4.60 5.32
N ASN A 67 1.06 5.12 4.12
CA ASN A 67 2.13 6.09 3.95
C ASN A 67 1.91 7.31 4.84
N ARG A 68 0.74 7.94 4.76
CA ARG A 68 0.45 9.13 5.53
C ARG A 68 0.55 8.90 7.05
N TYR A 69 -0.29 8.02 7.59
CA TYR A 69 -0.52 7.92 9.03
C TYR A 69 0.49 7.02 9.75
N VAL A 70 0.96 5.95 9.11
CA VAL A 70 1.88 5.01 9.77
C VAL A 70 3.33 5.37 9.49
N LYS A 71 3.72 5.58 8.22
CA LYS A 71 5.13 5.83 7.89
C LYS A 71 5.56 7.26 8.17
N TRP A 72 4.79 8.26 7.73
CA TRP A 72 5.22 9.66 7.82
C TRP A 72 4.63 10.44 9.00
N GLU A 73 3.57 9.96 9.64
CA GLU A 73 3.16 10.51 10.93
C GLU A 73 3.78 9.70 12.09
N ALA A 74 3.40 8.42 12.26
CA ALA A 74 3.84 7.65 13.44
C ALA A 74 5.33 7.27 13.41
N LEU A 75 5.83 6.63 12.33
CA LEU A 75 7.21 6.16 12.27
C LEU A 75 8.20 7.34 12.20
N LEU A 76 7.95 8.36 11.38
CA LEU A 76 8.86 9.51 11.31
C LEU A 76 8.98 10.20 12.66
N GLN A 77 7.85 10.53 13.32
CA GLN A 77 7.86 11.16 14.65
C GLN A 77 8.61 10.30 15.68
N ARG A 78 8.38 8.99 15.67
CA ARG A 78 9.10 8.08 16.55
C ARG A 78 10.59 8.04 16.25
N SER A 79 10.97 8.05 14.97
CA SER A 79 12.38 8.07 14.57
C SER A 79 13.09 9.34 14.99
N LEU A 80 12.47 10.51 14.77
CA LEU A 80 13.01 11.78 15.22
C LEU A 80 13.16 11.83 16.75
N SER A 81 12.19 11.29 17.51
CA SER A 81 12.23 11.26 18.98
C SER A 81 13.37 10.42 19.57
N ILE A 82 13.93 9.49 18.80
CA ILE A 82 15.09 8.66 19.19
C ILE A 82 16.40 9.13 18.57
N GLY A 83 16.41 10.32 17.94
CA GLY A 83 17.61 10.98 17.42
C GLY A 83 17.97 10.63 15.98
N ALA A 84 17.06 10.05 15.18
CA ALA A 84 17.27 9.90 13.74
C ALA A 84 16.96 11.22 13.02
N ASP A 85 17.78 11.62 12.05
CA ASP A 85 17.55 12.83 11.26
C ASP A 85 16.60 12.57 10.09
N TYR A 86 16.60 11.33 9.56
CA TYR A 86 15.84 10.96 8.38
C TYR A 86 15.20 9.58 8.53
N ILE A 87 14.13 9.36 7.77
CA ILE A 87 13.67 8.02 7.41
C ILE A 87 14.02 7.74 5.94
N ALA A 88 14.47 6.52 5.64
CA ALA A 88 14.69 6.07 4.27
C ALA A 88 13.68 5.00 3.90
N THR A 89 13.13 5.09 2.70
CA THR A 89 12.14 4.14 2.20
C THR A 89 12.50 3.59 0.83
N GLY A 90 12.04 2.38 0.53
CA GLY A 90 12.22 1.74 -0.78
C GLY A 90 11.20 2.16 -1.82
N HIS A 91 10.56 3.34 -1.71
CA HIS A 91 9.66 3.84 -2.75
C HIS A 91 10.44 4.25 -3.99
N TYR A 92 9.92 3.87 -5.15
CA TYR A 92 10.40 4.33 -6.45
C TYR A 92 9.83 5.73 -6.72
N ALA A 93 10.43 6.72 -6.10
CA ALA A 93 10.19 8.15 -6.24
C ALA A 93 11.49 8.88 -5.87
N ARG A 94 11.60 10.16 -6.21
CA ARG A 94 12.74 11.01 -5.84
C ARG A 94 12.25 12.21 -5.04
N ILE A 95 13.11 12.72 -4.19
CA ILE A 95 12.88 14.00 -3.50
C ILE A 95 13.91 14.98 -4.03
N GLU A 96 13.44 16.13 -4.48
CA GLU A 96 14.26 17.21 -5.02
C GLU A 96 14.04 18.48 -4.21
N GLN A 97 15.12 19.17 -3.87
CA GLN A 97 15.02 20.50 -3.30
C GLN A 97 15.06 21.54 -4.43
N LEU A 98 14.01 22.34 -4.53
CA LEU A 98 13.87 23.39 -5.54
C LEU A 98 14.69 24.62 -5.16
N ALA A 99 14.96 25.51 -6.13
CA ALA A 99 15.72 26.73 -5.93
C ALA A 99 15.13 27.69 -4.87
N ASN A 100 13.83 27.59 -4.60
CA ASN A 100 13.16 28.35 -3.54
C ASN A 100 13.22 27.68 -2.16
N GLY A 101 14.03 26.64 -2.01
CA GLY A 101 14.21 25.88 -0.75
C GLY A 101 13.11 24.87 -0.43
N ARG A 102 12.04 24.78 -1.23
CA ARG A 102 10.97 23.79 -1.04
C ARG A 102 11.38 22.43 -1.55
N TYR A 103 10.82 21.39 -0.96
CA TYR A 103 10.96 20.01 -1.42
C TYR A 103 9.81 19.63 -2.35
N ALA A 104 10.13 18.86 -3.39
CA ALA A 104 9.18 18.31 -4.35
C ALA A 104 9.39 16.79 -4.48
N ILE A 105 8.31 16.07 -4.79
CA ILE A 105 8.38 14.68 -5.18
C ILE A 105 8.49 14.63 -6.70
N ALA A 106 9.54 14.00 -7.20
CA ALA A 106 9.76 13.76 -8.61
C ALA A 106 9.60 12.28 -8.96
N ASN A 107 9.22 12.00 -10.19
CA ASN A 107 9.07 10.63 -10.67
C ASN A 107 10.40 9.88 -10.61
N SER A 108 10.33 8.57 -10.34
CA SER A 108 11.49 7.70 -10.44
C SER A 108 11.98 7.59 -11.89
N VAL A 109 13.20 7.12 -12.08
CA VAL A 109 13.75 6.83 -13.43
C VAL A 109 13.02 5.67 -14.13
N THR A 110 12.19 4.92 -13.42
CA THR A 110 11.44 3.76 -13.92
C THR A 110 9.94 4.04 -13.88
N ALA A 111 9.36 4.50 -14.98
CA ALA A 111 7.92 4.79 -15.06
C ALA A 111 7.02 3.59 -14.68
N ALA A 112 7.41 2.37 -15.06
CA ALA A 112 6.64 1.15 -14.75
C ALA A 112 6.57 0.80 -13.25
N LYS A 113 7.43 1.38 -12.42
CA LYS A 113 7.47 1.15 -10.95
C LYS A 113 7.30 2.43 -10.16
N ASP A 114 6.98 3.54 -10.82
CA ASP A 114 6.78 4.83 -10.15
C ASP A 114 5.70 4.75 -9.07
N GLN A 115 6.01 5.28 -7.89
CA GLN A 115 5.14 5.26 -6.71
C GLN A 115 4.81 6.67 -6.19
N THR A 116 5.08 7.70 -6.96
CA THR A 116 4.78 9.09 -6.58
C THR A 116 3.31 9.30 -6.25
N TYR A 117 2.41 8.57 -6.94
CA TYR A 117 0.97 8.63 -6.70
C TYR A 117 0.56 8.30 -5.26
N ALA A 118 1.37 7.53 -4.54
CA ALA A 118 1.08 7.12 -3.16
C ALA A 118 1.66 8.09 -2.11
N LEU A 119 2.31 9.18 -2.53
CA LEU A 119 3.12 10.07 -1.69
C LEU A 119 2.63 11.52 -1.67
N TYR A 120 1.58 11.85 -2.42
CA TYR A 120 1.11 13.23 -2.61
C TYR A 120 0.66 13.93 -1.31
N ASN A 121 0.40 13.17 -0.26
CA ASN A 121 -0.04 13.68 1.05
C ASN A 121 1.12 14.18 1.94
N LEU A 122 2.37 14.02 1.52
CA LEU A 122 3.52 14.37 2.36
C LEU A 122 3.68 15.88 2.46
N THR A 123 3.89 16.37 3.67
CA THR A 123 4.16 17.78 3.96
C THR A 123 5.60 18.16 3.67
N GLN A 124 5.92 19.45 3.63
CA GLN A 124 7.29 19.95 3.44
C GLN A 124 8.23 19.49 4.55
N GLU A 125 7.75 19.48 5.79
CA GLU A 125 8.49 18.96 6.94
C GLU A 125 8.79 17.47 6.77
N GLN A 126 7.80 16.66 6.41
CA GLN A 126 8.00 15.23 6.17
C GLN A 126 8.97 14.96 5.03
N LEU A 127 8.88 15.72 3.94
CA LEU A 127 9.79 15.60 2.80
C LEU A 127 11.23 15.96 3.17
N SER A 128 11.45 16.99 4.00
CA SER A 128 12.79 17.39 4.43
C SER A 128 13.52 16.33 5.27
N HIS A 129 12.77 15.42 5.90
CA HIS A 129 13.29 14.30 6.71
C HIS A 129 13.17 12.94 6.02
N THR A 130 13.05 12.90 4.68
CA THR A 130 12.82 11.66 3.94
C THR A 130 13.88 11.43 2.87
N LEU A 131 14.38 10.20 2.79
CA LEU A 131 15.26 9.74 1.73
C LEU A 131 14.57 8.63 0.92
N MET A 132 14.70 8.68 -0.40
CA MET A 132 14.17 7.68 -1.33
C MET A 132 15.30 7.15 -2.24
N PRO A 133 16.26 6.40 -1.69
CA PRO A 133 17.51 6.06 -2.37
C PRO A 133 17.33 5.16 -3.60
N VAL A 134 16.18 4.50 -3.77
CA VAL A 134 15.94 3.62 -4.92
C VAL A 134 15.30 4.34 -6.11
N GLY A 135 14.92 5.60 -5.96
CA GLY A 135 14.25 6.38 -7.02
C GLY A 135 15.09 6.60 -8.28
N ASP A 136 16.42 6.58 -8.13
CA ASP A 136 17.39 6.77 -9.22
C ASP A 136 17.84 5.45 -9.89
N TYR A 137 17.23 4.33 -9.52
CA TYR A 137 17.61 3.02 -10.04
C TYR A 137 16.42 2.28 -10.65
N THR A 138 16.71 1.43 -11.63
CA THR A 138 15.74 0.44 -12.09
C THR A 138 15.64 -0.71 -11.09
N LYS A 139 14.54 -1.48 -11.16
CA LYS A 139 14.36 -2.65 -10.29
C LYS A 139 15.46 -3.68 -10.47
N ASP A 140 15.94 -3.88 -11.70
CA ASP A 140 16.99 -4.84 -12.00
C ASP A 140 18.35 -4.40 -11.43
N GLN A 141 18.67 -3.10 -11.52
CA GLN A 141 19.85 -2.54 -10.87
C GLN A 141 19.82 -2.74 -9.34
N ILE A 142 18.66 -2.51 -8.70
CA ILE A 142 18.53 -2.75 -7.25
C ILE A 142 18.73 -4.22 -6.91
N ARG A 143 18.19 -5.15 -7.72
CA ARG A 143 18.41 -6.60 -7.54
C ARG A 143 19.88 -6.99 -7.71
N GLU A 144 20.57 -6.43 -8.69
CA GLU A 144 22.01 -6.64 -8.91
C GLU A 144 22.83 -6.13 -7.72
N ILE A 145 22.55 -4.93 -7.22
CA ILE A 145 23.20 -4.37 -6.03
C ILE A 145 22.97 -5.30 -4.84
N ALA A 146 21.71 -5.69 -4.59
CA ALA A 146 21.38 -6.59 -3.48
C ALA A 146 22.09 -7.95 -3.59
N ALA A 147 22.21 -8.49 -4.80
CA ALA A 147 22.94 -9.74 -5.04
C ALA A 147 24.45 -9.58 -4.83
N LYS A 148 25.07 -8.49 -5.29
CA LYS A 148 26.50 -8.19 -5.12
C LYS A 148 26.89 -8.10 -3.64
N ILE A 149 26.06 -7.51 -2.81
CA ILE A 149 26.32 -7.37 -1.36
C ILE A 149 25.78 -8.56 -0.55
N GLY A 150 25.30 -9.62 -1.22
CA GLY A 150 24.91 -10.87 -0.58
C GLY A 150 23.61 -10.83 0.21
N LEU A 151 22.66 -9.93 -0.11
CA LEU A 151 21.40 -9.85 0.61
C LEU A 151 20.51 -11.07 0.34
N PRO A 152 19.98 -11.74 1.38
CA PRO A 152 19.15 -12.93 1.24
C PRO A 152 17.83 -12.65 0.49
N VAL A 153 17.38 -11.39 0.47
CA VAL A 153 16.13 -10.95 -0.16
C VAL A 153 16.28 -10.51 -1.62
N ALA A 154 17.48 -10.58 -2.22
CA ALA A 154 17.75 -10.10 -3.58
C ALA A 154 16.81 -10.68 -4.66
N LYS A 155 16.37 -11.95 -4.48
CA LYS A 155 15.45 -12.66 -5.39
C LYS A 155 13.98 -12.65 -4.95
N LYS A 156 13.65 -11.96 -3.84
CA LYS A 156 12.28 -11.93 -3.32
C LYS A 156 11.35 -11.23 -4.31
N LYS A 157 10.19 -11.84 -4.55
CA LYS A 157 9.14 -11.24 -5.40
C LYS A 157 8.53 -10.03 -4.68
N ASP A 158 8.09 -9.06 -5.49
CA ASP A 158 7.38 -7.90 -4.97
C ASP A 158 6.01 -8.31 -4.42
N SER A 159 5.57 -7.68 -3.34
CA SER A 159 4.17 -7.75 -2.91
C SER A 159 3.35 -6.92 -3.91
N GLN A 160 2.39 -7.57 -4.59
CA GLN A 160 1.55 -6.89 -5.60
C GLN A 160 0.16 -6.54 -5.05
N GLU A 161 -0.19 -7.09 -3.88
CA GLU A 161 -1.51 -6.99 -3.30
C GLU A 161 -1.52 -6.17 -2.00
N ILE A 162 -2.72 -5.85 -1.54
CA ILE A 162 -2.92 -5.21 -0.23
C ILE A 162 -2.39 -6.14 0.84
N CYS A 163 -1.42 -5.69 1.62
CA CYS A 163 -0.61 -6.52 2.51
C CYS A 163 -1.41 -7.26 3.62
N PHE A 164 -2.62 -6.81 3.92
CA PHE A 164 -3.51 -7.44 4.91
C PHE A 164 -4.71 -8.17 4.28
N VAL A 165 -4.81 -8.20 2.93
CA VAL A 165 -5.79 -8.98 2.17
C VAL A 165 -5.05 -9.72 1.03
N PRO A 166 -4.21 -10.70 1.37
CA PRO A 166 -3.31 -11.34 0.43
C PRO A 166 -4.01 -12.22 -0.62
N ASP A 167 -5.22 -12.69 -0.30
CA ASP A 167 -6.08 -13.51 -1.16
C ASP A 167 -6.98 -12.70 -2.11
N GLN A 168 -6.91 -11.38 -2.06
CA GLN A 168 -7.74 -10.44 -2.84
C GLN A 168 -9.25 -10.55 -2.55
N ASP A 169 -9.64 -11.29 -1.54
CA ASP A 169 -11.06 -11.40 -1.15
C ASP A 169 -11.42 -10.28 -0.15
N TYR A 170 -11.61 -9.09 -0.69
CA TYR A 170 -11.95 -7.90 0.10
C TYR A 170 -13.30 -8.05 0.80
N ALA A 171 -14.28 -8.72 0.16
CA ALA A 171 -15.61 -8.89 0.72
C ALA A 171 -15.57 -9.78 1.97
N SER A 172 -14.91 -10.94 1.90
CA SER A 172 -14.71 -11.82 3.05
C SER A 172 -13.87 -11.17 4.14
N PHE A 173 -12.82 -10.41 3.78
CA PHE A 173 -12.04 -9.65 4.75
C PHE A 173 -12.93 -8.66 5.51
N ILE A 174 -13.73 -7.83 4.80
CA ILE A 174 -14.61 -6.83 5.40
C ILE A 174 -15.65 -7.49 6.31
N GLN A 175 -16.26 -8.58 5.85
CA GLN A 175 -17.21 -9.36 6.65
C GLN A 175 -16.57 -9.89 7.93
N ASN A 176 -15.37 -10.45 7.86
CA ASN A 176 -14.65 -11.00 9.02
C ASN A 176 -14.27 -9.90 10.02
N GLU A 177 -13.91 -8.72 9.54
CA GLU A 177 -13.50 -7.61 10.39
C GLU A 177 -14.66 -6.87 11.04
N THR A 178 -15.80 -6.75 10.35
CA THR A 178 -16.93 -5.92 10.78
C THR A 178 -18.17 -6.72 11.21
N GLY A 179 -18.27 -7.98 10.82
CA GLY A 179 -19.49 -8.79 10.96
C GLY A 179 -20.60 -8.40 9.96
N ILE A 180 -20.36 -7.43 9.07
CA ILE A 180 -21.36 -6.91 8.15
C ILE A 180 -21.27 -7.64 6.81
N VAL A 181 -22.37 -8.20 6.36
CA VAL A 181 -22.56 -8.73 5.00
C VAL A 181 -23.28 -7.67 4.17
N ALA A 182 -22.61 -7.15 3.13
CA ALA A 182 -23.26 -6.20 2.24
C ALA A 182 -24.42 -6.88 1.49
N PRO A 183 -25.63 -6.31 1.49
CA PRO A 183 -26.79 -6.94 0.86
C PRO A 183 -26.62 -7.00 -0.66
N LYS A 184 -27.21 -8.06 -1.25
CA LYS A 184 -27.39 -8.14 -2.70
C LYS A 184 -28.26 -6.99 -3.18
N GLY A 185 -28.03 -6.55 -4.41
CA GLY A 185 -28.77 -5.46 -5.00
C GLY A 185 -28.75 -5.50 -6.53
N ASN A 186 -29.19 -4.42 -7.13
CA ASN A 186 -29.28 -4.31 -8.59
C ASN A 186 -28.22 -3.37 -9.15
N PHE A 187 -27.61 -3.77 -10.26
CA PHE A 187 -26.93 -2.83 -11.14
C PHE A 187 -27.98 -2.02 -11.90
N VAL A 188 -27.86 -0.72 -11.88
CA VAL A 188 -28.76 0.18 -12.60
C VAL A 188 -27.95 1.13 -13.48
N ASN A 189 -28.53 1.53 -14.62
CA ASN A 189 -27.94 2.57 -15.45
C ASN A 189 -28.34 3.97 -14.94
N THR A 190 -27.88 5.01 -15.64
CA THR A 190 -28.18 6.41 -15.29
C THR A 190 -29.65 6.78 -15.43
N LYS A 191 -30.47 5.93 -16.10
CA LYS A 191 -31.92 6.09 -16.23
C LYS A 191 -32.73 5.32 -15.16
N GLY A 192 -32.03 4.56 -14.28
CA GLY A 192 -32.64 3.71 -13.27
C GLY A 192 -33.12 2.33 -13.76
N GLU A 193 -32.80 1.95 -15.00
CA GLU A 193 -33.13 0.64 -15.55
C GLU A 193 -32.23 -0.43 -14.92
N ILE A 194 -32.80 -1.57 -14.51
CA ILE A 194 -32.07 -2.69 -13.94
C ILE A 194 -31.32 -3.43 -15.06
N LEU A 195 -29.99 -3.54 -14.91
CA LEU A 195 -29.10 -4.22 -15.84
C LEU A 195 -28.73 -5.64 -15.38
N GLY A 196 -28.87 -5.92 -14.10
CA GLY A 196 -28.53 -7.19 -13.47
C GLY A 196 -28.50 -7.09 -11.95
N THR A 197 -28.07 -8.16 -11.27
CA THR A 197 -27.95 -8.22 -9.81
C THR A 197 -26.50 -8.34 -9.39
N HIS A 198 -26.16 -7.83 -8.20
CA HIS A 198 -24.83 -7.92 -7.60
C HIS A 198 -24.87 -8.59 -6.23
N GLU A 199 -23.75 -9.22 -5.83
CA GLU A 199 -23.62 -9.98 -4.58
C GLU A 199 -23.42 -9.08 -3.32
N GLY A 200 -23.32 -7.79 -3.47
CA GLY A 200 -23.07 -6.80 -2.44
C GLY A 200 -22.01 -5.80 -2.90
N ILE A 201 -22.10 -4.54 -2.45
CA ILE A 201 -21.21 -3.46 -2.91
C ILE A 201 -19.73 -3.71 -2.59
N THR A 202 -19.43 -4.50 -1.57
CA THR A 202 -18.05 -4.83 -1.14
C THR A 202 -17.30 -5.75 -2.12
N HIS A 203 -18.00 -6.39 -3.05
CA HIS A 203 -17.41 -7.24 -4.10
C HIS A 203 -16.89 -6.46 -5.31
N TYR A 204 -17.13 -5.16 -5.37
CA TYR A 204 -16.87 -4.37 -6.58
C TYR A 204 -16.01 -3.14 -6.29
N THR A 205 -15.24 -2.77 -7.30
CA THR A 205 -14.35 -1.60 -7.28
C THR A 205 -14.88 -0.54 -8.23
N VAL A 206 -14.84 0.71 -7.84
CA VAL A 206 -15.24 1.84 -8.72
C VAL A 206 -14.40 1.81 -10.00
N GLY A 207 -15.05 1.84 -11.16
CA GLY A 207 -14.41 1.72 -12.46
C GLY A 207 -14.16 0.28 -12.94
N GLN A 208 -14.59 -0.72 -12.18
CA GLN A 208 -14.49 -2.13 -12.58
C GLN A 208 -15.28 -2.39 -13.88
N ARG A 209 -14.66 -3.13 -14.80
CA ARG A 209 -15.26 -3.46 -16.12
C ARG A 209 -15.43 -4.95 -16.35
N ARG A 210 -14.77 -5.79 -15.56
CA ARG A 210 -14.82 -7.26 -15.70
C ARG A 210 -15.42 -7.86 -14.45
N GLY A 211 -16.00 -9.05 -14.59
CA GLY A 211 -16.58 -9.77 -13.46
C GLY A 211 -17.87 -9.17 -12.89
N LEU A 212 -18.55 -8.29 -13.65
CA LEU A 212 -19.83 -7.71 -13.21
C LEU A 212 -21.03 -8.63 -13.53
N GLY A 213 -20.86 -9.66 -14.36
CA GLY A 213 -21.96 -10.50 -14.83
C GLY A 213 -22.92 -9.79 -15.77
N LEU A 214 -22.53 -8.61 -16.30
CA LEU A 214 -23.33 -7.81 -17.23
C LEU A 214 -22.89 -8.06 -18.68
N SER A 215 -23.84 -7.94 -19.62
CA SER A 215 -23.51 -7.93 -21.04
C SER A 215 -22.66 -6.72 -21.40
N LEU A 216 -21.72 -6.89 -22.36
CA LEU A 216 -20.85 -5.80 -22.82
C LEU A 216 -21.61 -4.57 -23.33
N ILE A 217 -22.84 -4.75 -23.86
CA ILE A 217 -23.68 -3.64 -24.32
C ILE A 217 -24.19 -2.75 -23.17
N HIS A 218 -24.12 -3.24 -21.92
CA HIS A 218 -24.53 -2.49 -20.73
C HIS A 218 -23.34 -1.85 -20.01
N ILE A 219 -22.10 -2.21 -20.39
CA ILE A 219 -20.89 -1.60 -19.86
C ILE A 219 -20.54 -0.44 -20.78
N SER A 220 -20.82 0.80 -20.33
CA SER A 220 -20.49 1.99 -21.11
C SER A 220 -18.99 1.99 -21.44
N GLU A 221 -18.65 2.11 -22.73
CA GLU A 221 -17.27 2.32 -23.13
C GLU A 221 -16.74 3.62 -22.51
N PRO A 222 -15.48 3.62 -22.03
CA PRO A 222 -14.88 4.88 -21.63
C PRO A 222 -14.77 5.75 -22.88
N THR A 223 -15.33 6.92 -22.81
CA THR A 223 -14.99 7.96 -23.78
C THR A 223 -13.47 8.09 -23.77
N ARG A 224 -12.84 7.70 -24.87
CA ARG A 224 -11.44 8.06 -25.14
C ARG A 224 -11.39 9.60 -25.15
N ARG A 225 -10.78 10.16 -24.14
CA ARG A 225 -10.23 11.52 -24.21
C ARG A 225 -8.74 11.44 -24.38
#